data_9974fa31ad2703e2d5d14da3d6429f26
#
_entry.id   9974fa31ad2703e2d5d14da3d6429f26
#
_cell.length_a   1.000
_cell.length_b   1.000
_cell.length_c   1.000
_cell.angle_alpha   90.00
_cell.angle_beta   90.00
_cell.angle_gamma   90.00
#
_symmetry.space_group_name_H-M   'P 1'
#
loop_
_entity.id
_entity.type
_entity.pdbx_description
1 polymer ?
#
loop_
_entity_poly.entity_id
_entity_poly.type
_entity_poly.pdbx_seq_one_letter_code
_entity_poly.pdbx_strand_id
1 'polypeptide(L)'
;TSRRQRQMCIRDRNDRGKEKEPLLRRAMDAFGTIFALNVCFVVGCIPIFTVGASLSALYAMCIRLQEDEEETVVAGFIHEFKRNFKQSTIAYFFILLAIFVMYFEFLLVKRVTGFISTFYTGILVTELIFMGLIVPFLFPLIARYNNKLGTTVRNSLALAITYKGSWLKVFIAWFAPIFICVRYPMIFVNIWYLWVLFIFGAIAYGTSTVSYTHLRAHETELH
;
A
#
# COMPACT_ATOMS: atom_id res chain seq x y z
N THR A 1 20.49 -36.43 3.66
CA THR A 1 19.73 -35.28 4.25
C THR A 1 18.76 -34.75 3.21
N SER A 2 17.47 -34.74 3.55
CA SER A 2 16.41 -34.30 2.63
C SER A 2 16.60 -32.82 2.25
N ARG A 3 16.13 -32.45 1.06
CA ARG A 3 16.21 -31.05 0.56
C ARG A 3 15.66 -30.03 1.57
N ARG A 4 14.64 -30.41 2.34
CA ARG A 4 14.06 -29.63 3.47
C ARG A 4 15.05 -29.41 4.61
N GLN A 5 15.82 -30.43 4.99
CA GLN A 5 16.81 -30.29 6.08
C GLN A 5 17.97 -29.39 5.68
N ARG A 6 18.41 -29.41 4.42
CA ARG A 6 19.45 -28.49 3.92
C ARG A 6 18.94 -27.04 3.92
N GLN A 7 17.70 -26.80 3.49
CA GLN A 7 17.10 -25.47 3.53
C GLN A 7 16.94 -24.95 4.96
N MET A 8 16.55 -25.81 5.90
CA MET A 8 16.43 -25.47 7.31
C MET A 8 17.78 -25.12 7.94
N CYS A 9 18.84 -25.90 7.65
CA CYS A 9 20.20 -25.62 8.13
C CYS A 9 20.81 -24.34 7.54
N ILE A 10 20.47 -24.01 6.28
CA ILE A 10 20.92 -22.77 5.64
C ILE A 10 20.22 -21.57 6.27
N ARG A 11 18.92 -21.68 6.53
CA ARG A 11 18.11 -20.67 7.20
C ARG A 11 18.61 -20.40 8.62
N ASP A 12 18.83 -21.45 9.43
CA ASP A 12 19.37 -21.32 10.80
C ASP A 12 20.78 -20.72 10.84
N ARG A 13 21.58 -20.91 9.79
CA ARG A 13 22.91 -20.31 9.69
C ARG A 13 22.84 -18.82 9.36
N ASN A 14 21.94 -18.45 8.44
CA ASN A 14 21.69 -17.05 8.09
C ASN A 14 21.10 -16.25 9.26
N ASP A 15 20.14 -16.84 9.98
CA ASP A 15 19.52 -16.19 11.15
C ASP A 15 20.55 -15.94 12.26
N ARG A 16 21.45 -16.91 12.53
CA ARG A 16 22.58 -16.71 13.49
C ARG A 16 23.61 -15.70 13.00
N GLY A 17 23.79 -15.54 11.70
CA GLY A 17 24.64 -14.50 11.11
C GLY A 17 24.06 -13.10 11.31
N LYS A 18 22.74 -12.94 11.09
CA LYS A 18 22.01 -11.70 11.26
C LYS A 18 21.93 -11.25 12.74
N GLU A 19 21.81 -12.20 13.67
CA GLU A 19 21.79 -11.88 15.12
C GLU A 19 23.11 -11.26 15.63
N LYS A 20 24.22 -11.56 14.99
CA LYS A 20 25.55 -11.03 15.35
C LYS A 20 25.91 -9.72 14.66
N GLU A 21 25.10 -9.26 13.70
CA GLU A 21 25.36 -7.99 13.04
C GLU A 21 25.00 -6.80 13.94
N PRO A 22 25.87 -5.76 13.99
CA PRO A 22 25.59 -4.57 14.80
C PRO A 22 24.29 -3.90 14.32
N LEU A 23 23.48 -3.45 15.29
CA LEU A 23 22.18 -2.81 15.06
C LEU A 23 22.25 -1.70 14.00
N LEU A 24 23.35 -0.95 13.99
CA LEU A 24 23.62 0.13 13.05
C LEU A 24 23.65 -0.39 11.59
N ARG A 25 24.31 -1.53 11.34
CA ARG A 25 24.40 -2.11 9.99
C ARG A 25 23.01 -2.55 9.49
N ARG A 26 22.25 -3.24 10.32
CA ARG A 26 20.86 -3.62 9.99
C ARG A 26 19.98 -2.40 9.67
N ALA A 27 20.12 -1.32 10.46
CA ALA A 27 19.41 -0.08 10.22
C ALA A 27 19.82 0.57 8.88
N MET A 28 21.11 0.58 8.56
CA MET A 28 21.61 1.11 7.29
C MET A 28 21.14 0.29 6.07
N ASP A 29 21.15 -1.04 6.19
CA ASP A 29 20.68 -1.94 5.13
C ASP A 29 19.17 -1.79 4.89
N ALA A 30 18.37 -1.72 5.95
CA ALA A 30 16.94 -1.45 5.88
C ALA A 30 16.65 -0.07 5.25
N PHE A 31 17.41 0.94 5.64
CA PHE A 31 17.29 2.29 5.09
C PHE A 31 17.63 2.31 3.58
N GLY A 32 18.74 1.67 3.19
CA GLY A 32 19.12 1.54 1.78
C GLY A 32 18.07 0.82 0.94
N THR A 33 17.48 -0.24 1.49
CA THR A 33 16.42 -1.01 0.82
C THR A 33 15.15 -0.18 0.65
N ILE A 34 14.69 0.54 1.69
CA ILE A 34 13.51 1.41 1.63
C ILE A 34 13.73 2.54 0.63
N PHE A 35 14.93 3.13 0.62
CA PHE A 35 15.30 4.13 -0.38
C PHE A 35 15.22 3.59 -1.81
N ALA A 36 15.83 2.43 -2.08
CA ALA A 36 15.81 1.81 -3.40
C ALA A 36 14.38 1.45 -3.84
N LEU A 37 13.56 0.92 -2.94
CA LEU A 37 12.14 0.63 -3.21
C LEU A 37 11.36 1.90 -3.53
N ASN A 38 11.61 3.00 -2.82
CA ASN A 38 10.94 4.26 -3.08
C ASN A 38 11.32 4.84 -4.45
N VAL A 39 12.60 4.76 -4.83
CA VAL A 39 13.05 5.17 -6.17
C VAL A 39 12.39 4.32 -7.25
N CYS A 40 12.37 3.00 -7.10
CA CYS A 40 11.67 2.11 -8.04
C CYS A 40 10.18 2.45 -8.16
N PHE A 41 9.52 2.75 -7.03
CA PHE A 41 8.12 3.16 -6.99
C PHE A 41 7.89 4.46 -7.77
N VAL A 42 8.68 5.52 -7.49
CA VAL A 42 8.54 6.82 -8.14
C VAL A 42 8.78 6.70 -9.66
N VAL A 43 9.82 5.96 -10.07
CA VAL A 43 10.09 5.69 -11.50
C VAL A 43 8.93 4.92 -12.14
N GLY A 44 8.40 3.92 -11.45
CA GLY A 44 7.24 3.16 -11.91
C GLY A 44 5.93 3.97 -11.95
N CYS A 45 5.85 5.12 -11.27
CA CYS A 45 4.70 6.02 -11.30
C CYS A 45 4.78 7.09 -12.42
N ILE A 46 5.88 7.18 -13.17
CA ILE A 46 6.03 8.18 -14.26
C ILE A 46 4.87 8.08 -15.26
N PRO A 47 4.46 6.90 -15.75
CA PRO A 47 3.21 6.78 -16.46
C PRO A 47 2.06 6.77 -15.43
N ILE A 48 1.17 7.76 -15.47
CA ILE A 48 0.07 7.92 -14.49
C ILE A 48 -0.77 6.65 -14.32
N PHE A 49 -1.00 5.89 -15.41
CA PHE A 49 -1.80 4.67 -15.37
C PHE A 49 -1.12 3.48 -14.65
N THR A 50 0.19 3.54 -14.42
CA THR A 50 0.95 2.48 -13.75
C THR A 50 1.08 2.68 -12.23
N VAL A 51 0.57 3.77 -11.67
CA VAL A 51 0.62 4.07 -10.24
C VAL A 51 0.07 2.93 -9.39
N GLY A 52 -1.06 2.33 -9.80
CA GLY A 52 -1.63 1.17 -9.11
C GLY A 52 -0.72 -0.06 -9.10
N ALA A 53 -0.07 -0.34 -10.24
CA ALA A 53 0.87 -1.46 -10.37
C ALA A 53 2.14 -1.22 -9.53
N SER A 54 2.65 0.01 -9.54
CA SER A 54 3.80 0.42 -8.72
C SER A 54 3.50 0.32 -7.23
N LEU A 55 2.30 0.74 -6.82
CA LEU A 55 1.89 0.67 -5.41
C LEU A 55 1.75 -0.77 -4.92
N SER A 56 1.15 -1.66 -5.71
CA SER A 56 1.07 -3.08 -5.35
C SER A 56 2.44 -3.76 -5.34
N ALA A 57 3.35 -3.41 -6.27
CA ALA A 57 4.72 -3.91 -6.26
C ALA A 57 5.49 -3.43 -5.01
N LEU A 58 5.34 -2.17 -4.63
CA LEU A 58 5.91 -1.61 -3.41
C LEU A 58 5.45 -2.39 -2.17
N TYR A 59 4.14 -2.64 -2.03
CA TYR A 59 3.60 -3.43 -0.93
C TYR A 59 4.10 -4.87 -0.93
N ALA A 60 4.16 -5.53 -2.11
CA ALA A 60 4.67 -6.89 -2.22
C ALA A 60 6.12 -6.99 -1.74
N MET A 61 6.96 -6.05 -2.14
CA MET A 61 8.36 -6.01 -1.70
C MET A 61 8.50 -5.69 -0.21
N CYS A 62 7.66 -4.80 0.34
CA CYS A 62 7.65 -4.53 1.78
C CYS A 62 7.23 -5.76 2.61
N ILE A 63 6.28 -6.57 2.11
CA ILE A 63 5.87 -7.82 2.75
C ILE A 63 7.01 -8.85 2.71
N ARG A 64 7.66 -9.04 1.56
CA ARG A 64 8.81 -9.96 1.41
C ARG A 64 9.99 -9.55 2.30
N LEU A 65 10.23 -8.26 2.42
CA LEU A 65 11.28 -7.74 3.31
C LEU A 65 11.03 -8.12 4.78
N GLN A 66 9.75 -8.20 5.20
CA GLN A 66 9.37 -8.64 6.54
C GLN A 66 9.42 -10.18 6.70
N GLU A 67 9.35 -10.92 5.60
CA GLU A 67 9.47 -12.38 5.57
C GLU A 67 10.93 -12.85 5.42
N ASP A 68 11.92 -11.92 5.48
CA ASP A 68 13.36 -12.17 5.33
C ASP A 68 13.71 -12.89 4.00
N GLU A 69 12.94 -12.67 2.95
CA GLU A 69 13.27 -13.19 1.62
C GLU A 69 14.41 -12.37 0.98
N GLU A 70 15.55 -13.03 0.73
CA GLU A 70 16.70 -12.42 0.08
C GLU A 70 16.44 -12.34 -1.44
N GLU A 71 15.99 -11.20 -1.91
CA GLU A 71 15.85 -10.91 -3.34
C GLU A 71 16.45 -9.54 -3.65
N THR A 72 17.01 -9.40 -4.86
CA THR A 72 17.52 -8.09 -5.30
C THR A 72 16.34 -7.13 -5.44
N VAL A 73 16.41 -5.99 -4.76
CA VAL A 73 15.31 -5.02 -4.63
C VAL A 73 14.71 -4.64 -5.98
N VAL A 74 15.55 -4.30 -6.96
CA VAL A 74 15.11 -3.84 -8.29
C VAL A 74 14.47 -4.97 -9.08
N ALA A 75 15.08 -6.15 -9.10
CA ALA A 75 14.55 -7.29 -9.86
C ALA A 75 13.24 -7.79 -9.25
N GLY A 76 13.16 -7.88 -7.91
CA GLY A 76 11.96 -8.23 -7.19
C GLY A 76 10.82 -7.24 -7.45
N PHE A 77 11.11 -5.93 -7.41
CA PHE A 77 10.12 -4.91 -7.72
C PHE A 77 9.56 -5.03 -9.14
N ILE A 78 10.44 -5.21 -10.15
CA ILE A 78 10.03 -5.39 -11.55
C ILE A 78 9.20 -6.66 -11.73
N HIS A 79 9.57 -7.74 -11.05
CA HIS A 79 8.83 -9.00 -11.07
C HIS A 79 7.42 -8.81 -10.51
N GLU A 80 7.30 -8.22 -9.31
CA GLU A 80 6.01 -7.96 -8.67
C GLU A 80 5.17 -6.95 -9.43
N PHE A 81 5.79 -5.92 -10.01
CA PHE A 81 5.14 -4.96 -10.88
C PHE A 81 4.47 -5.66 -12.07
N LYS A 82 5.19 -6.53 -12.79
CA LYS A 82 4.65 -7.28 -13.93
C LYS A 82 3.55 -8.26 -13.50
N ARG A 83 3.75 -8.96 -12.38
CA ARG A 83 2.81 -9.94 -11.85
C ARG A 83 1.44 -9.32 -11.55
N ASN A 84 1.45 -8.17 -10.90
CA ASN A 84 0.24 -7.50 -10.43
C ASN A 84 -0.30 -6.44 -11.41
N PHE A 85 0.41 -6.19 -12.53
CA PHE A 85 0.15 -5.07 -13.45
C PHE A 85 -1.31 -4.95 -13.87
N LYS A 86 -1.86 -6.03 -14.45
CA LYS A 86 -3.22 -6.02 -15.00
C LYS A 86 -4.27 -5.71 -13.93
N GLN A 87 -4.22 -6.41 -12.81
CA GLN A 87 -5.22 -6.28 -11.75
C GLN A 87 -5.15 -4.91 -11.06
N SER A 88 -3.94 -4.46 -10.73
CA SER A 88 -3.72 -3.19 -10.05
C SER A 88 -4.03 -1.99 -10.94
N THR A 89 -3.73 -2.08 -12.24
CA THR A 89 -4.06 -1.02 -13.21
C THR A 89 -5.57 -0.90 -13.39
N ILE A 90 -6.29 -2.02 -13.49
CA ILE A 90 -7.76 -2.00 -13.55
C ILE A 90 -8.35 -1.42 -12.26
N ALA A 91 -7.87 -1.85 -11.09
CA ALA A 91 -8.31 -1.31 -9.81
C ALA A 91 -8.08 0.21 -9.72
N TYR A 92 -6.91 0.67 -10.12
CA TYR A 92 -6.55 2.09 -10.13
C TYR A 92 -7.42 2.89 -11.10
N PHE A 93 -7.72 2.34 -12.28
CA PHE A 93 -8.64 2.97 -13.24
C PHE A 93 -10.03 3.20 -12.63
N PHE A 94 -10.59 2.21 -11.91
CA PHE A 94 -11.88 2.38 -11.23
C PHE A 94 -11.80 3.42 -10.09
N ILE A 95 -10.68 3.51 -9.38
CA ILE A 95 -10.46 4.56 -8.38
C ILE A 95 -10.44 5.95 -9.05
N LEU A 96 -9.71 6.10 -10.16
CA LEU A 96 -9.69 7.37 -10.91
C LEU A 96 -11.08 7.74 -11.45
N LEU A 97 -11.83 6.77 -11.95
CA LEU A 97 -13.20 6.98 -12.41
C LEU A 97 -14.11 7.44 -11.27
N ALA A 98 -14.02 6.82 -10.10
CA ALA A 98 -14.78 7.24 -8.93
C ALA A 98 -14.40 8.67 -8.49
N ILE A 99 -13.12 9.00 -8.43
CA ILE A 99 -12.64 10.37 -8.12
C ILE A 99 -13.19 11.37 -9.15
N PHE A 100 -13.21 10.99 -10.42
CA PHE A 100 -13.75 11.84 -11.48
C PHE A 100 -15.26 12.10 -11.30
N VAL A 101 -16.05 11.06 -11.00
CA VAL A 101 -17.49 11.19 -10.71
C VAL A 101 -17.71 12.08 -9.48
N MET A 102 -16.99 11.82 -8.38
CA MET A 102 -17.07 12.63 -7.16
C MET A 102 -16.74 14.12 -7.43
N TYR A 103 -15.78 14.40 -8.31
CA TYR A 103 -15.45 15.77 -8.69
C TYR A 103 -16.63 16.46 -9.39
N PHE A 104 -17.30 15.77 -10.31
CA PHE A 104 -18.49 16.32 -10.98
C PHE A 104 -19.67 16.50 -10.01
N GLU A 105 -19.91 15.55 -9.12
CA GLU A 105 -20.92 15.69 -8.07
C GLU A 105 -20.64 16.89 -7.16
N PHE A 106 -19.41 17.08 -6.77
CA PHE A 106 -19.01 18.26 -5.99
C PHE A 106 -19.29 19.57 -6.74
N LEU A 107 -19.05 19.63 -8.04
CA LEU A 107 -19.39 20.81 -8.84
C LEU A 107 -20.92 21.02 -8.94
N LEU A 108 -21.69 19.94 -9.05
CA LEU A 108 -23.15 19.99 -9.08
C LEU A 108 -23.71 20.51 -7.73
N VAL A 109 -23.22 19.98 -6.61
CA VAL A 109 -23.64 20.42 -5.26
C VAL A 109 -23.45 21.93 -5.08
N LYS A 110 -22.40 22.51 -5.67
CA LYS A 110 -22.17 23.97 -5.62
C LYS A 110 -23.13 24.79 -6.49
N ARG A 111 -23.80 24.17 -7.46
CA ARG A 111 -24.67 24.86 -8.41
C ARG A 111 -26.15 24.72 -8.11
N VAL A 112 -26.53 23.67 -7.37
CA VAL A 112 -27.93 23.38 -7.02
C VAL A 112 -28.19 23.71 -5.55
N THR A 113 -29.44 24.02 -5.22
CA THR A 113 -29.87 24.35 -3.85
C THR A 113 -31.04 23.48 -3.44
N GLY A 114 -31.38 23.50 -2.14
CA GLY A 114 -32.50 22.76 -1.60
C GLY A 114 -32.31 21.25 -1.56
N PHE A 115 -33.39 20.49 -1.72
CA PHE A 115 -33.39 19.02 -1.59
C PHE A 115 -32.40 18.34 -2.53
N ILE A 116 -32.25 18.83 -3.76
CA ILE A 116 -31.33 18.27 -4.75
C ILE A 116 -29.88 18.37 -4.27
N SER A 117 -29.46 19.50 -3.71
CA SER A 117 -28.11 19.66 -3.15
C SER A 117 -27.86 18.70 -1.99
N THR A 118 -28.83 18.53 -1.09
CA THR A 118 -28.73 17.61 0.05
C THR A 118 -28.60 16.15 -0.44
N PHE A 119 -29.35 15.77 -1.47
CA PHE A 119 -29.31 14.42 -2.04
C PHE A 119 -27.94 14.10 -2.64
N TYR A 120 -27.39 14.97 -3.50
CA TYR A 120 -26.04 14.77 -4.08
C TYR A 120 -24.95 14.83 -3.02
N THR A 121 -25.07 15.66 -1.99
CA THR A 121 -24.14 15.65 -0.86
C THR A 121 -24.15 14.30 -0.13
N GLY A 122 -25.33 13.70 0.04
CA GLY A 122 -25.45 12.36 0.62
C GLY A 122 -24.74 11.28 -0.19
N ILE A 123 -24.86 11.30 -1.52
CA ILE A 123 -24.17 10.37 -2.42
C ILE A 123 -22.65 10.57 -2.29
N LEU A 124 -22.17 11.81 -2.41
CA LEU A 124 -20.74 12.14 -2.33
C LEU A 124 -20.12 11.71 -0.99
N VAL A 125 -20.80 11.91 0.13
CA VAL A 125 -20.34 11.45 1.45
C VAL A 125 -20.29 9.92 1.49
N THR A 126 -21.28 9.25 0.93
CA THR A 126 -21.32 7.78 0.88
C THR A 126 -20.15 7.22 0.05
N GLU A 127 -19.87 7.79 -1.12
CA GLU A 127 -18.73 7.41 -1.96
C GLU A 127 -17.40 7.63 -1.25
N LEU A 128 -17.22 8.78 -0.57
CA LEU A 128 -16.03 9.07 0.24
C LEU A 128 -15.80 8.01 1.33
N ILE A 129 -16.88 7.59 2.02
CA ILE A 129 -16.79 6.55 3.04
C ILE A 129 -16.36 5.22 2.42
N PHE A 130 -16.99 4.79 1.33
CA PHE A 130 -16.64 3.53 0.67
C PHE A 130 -15.20 3.53 0.14
N MET A 131 -14.77 4.61 -0.50
CA MET A 131 -13.39 4.77 -0.96
C MET A 131 -12.40 4.73 0.19
N GLY A 132 -12.70 5.45 1.29
CA GLY A 132 -11.87 5.46 2.50
C GLY A 132 -11.76 4.09 3.16
N LEU A 133 -12.80 3.25 3.09
CA LEU A 133 -12.77 1.89 3.64
C LEU A 133 -11.99 0.91 2.74
N ILE A 134 -12.14 1.01 1.43
CA ILE A 134 -11.61 0.02 0.48
C ILE A 134 -10.13 0.28 0.13
N VAL A 135 -9.79 1.53 -0.23
CA VAL A 135 -8.48 1.86 -0.82
C VAL A 135 -7.29 1.51 0.06
N PRO A 136 -7.30 1.73 1.39
CA PRO A 136 -6.17 1.43 2.27
C PRO A 136 -5.73 -0.04 2.24
N PHE A 137 -6.67 -0.99 2.08
CA PHE A 137 -6.37 -2.43 2.05
C PHE A 137 -6.34 -3.03 0.64
N LEU A 138 -6.82 -2.32 -0.38
CA LEU A 138 -6.95 -2.84 -1.73
C LEU A 138 -5.59 -3.28 -2.32
N PHE A 139 -4.61 -2.39 -2.34
CA PHE A 139 -3.30 -2.67 -2.92
C PHE A 139 -2.46 -3.66 -2.10
N PRO A 140 -2.42 -3.61 -0.76
CA PRO A 140 -1.83 -4.67 0.06
C PRO A 140 -2.41 -6.07 -0.21
N LEU A 141 -3.73 -6.17 -0.41
CA LEU A 141 -4.39 -7.44 -0.73
C LEU A 141 -4.07 -7.93 -2.14
N ILE A 142 -4.01 -7.04 -3.13
CA ILE A 142 -3.57 -7.39 -4.49
C ILE A 142 -2.11 -7.88 -4.47
N ALA A 143 -1.25 -7.23 -3.68
CA ALA A 143 0.16 -7.60 -3.54
C ALA A 143 0.35 -9.01 -2.97
N ARG A 144 -0.48 -9.39 -1.99
CA ARG A 144 -0.34 -10.68 -1.28
C ARG A 144 -1.08 -11.83 -1.94
N TYR A 145 -2.32 -11.59 -2.43
CA TYR A 145 -3.21 -12.64 -2.89
C TYR A 145 -3.51 -12.54 -4.38
N ASN A 146 -3.42 -13.67 -5.07
CA ASN A 146 -3.80 -13.76 -6.48
C ASN A 146 -5.31 -14.03 -6.66
N ASN A 147 -6.16 -13.15 -6.11
CA ASN A 147 -7.61 -13.26 -6.16
C ASN A 147 -8.20 -12.46 -7.31
N LYS A 148 -9.46 -12.74 -7.68
CA LYS A 148 -10.22 -11.88 -8.61
C LYS A 148 -10.48 -10.51 -7.96
N LEU A 149 -10.46 -9.43 -8.75
CA LEU A 149 -10.61 -8.06 -8.26
C LEU A 149 -11.85 -7.86 -7.37
N GLY A 150 -13.02 -8.40 -7.77
CA GLY A 150 -14.24 -8.32 -6.97
C GLY A 150 -14.11 -8.97 -5.59
N THR A 151 -13.41 -10.11 -5.49
CA THR A 151 -13.10 -10.77 -4.21
C THR A 151 -12.17 -9.90 -3.37
N THR A 152 -11.16 -9.29 -4.00
CA THR A 152 -10.22 -8.39 -3.31
C THR A 152 -10.93 -7.17 -2.73
N VAL A 153 -11.82 -6.54 -3.49
CA VAL A 153 -12.64 -5.39 -3.02
C VAL A 153 -13.51 -5.79 -1.84
N ARG A 154 -14.20 -6.94 -1.92
CA ARG A 154 -15.03 -7.44 -0.81
C ARG A 154 -14.19 -7.72 0.44
N ASN A 155 -13.03 -8.33 0.26
CA ASN A 155 -12.12 -8.62 1.37
C ASN A 155 -11.53 -7.34 1.98
N SER A 156 -11.21 -6.31 1.16
CA SER A 156 -10.76 -5.00 1.65
C SER A 156 -11.82 -4.37 2.56
N LEU A 157 -13.08 -4.38 2.13
CA LEU A 157 -14.19 -3.85 2.93
C LEU A 157 -14.39 -4.66 4.23
N ALA A 158 -14.37 -5.98 4.15
CA ALA A 158 -14.49 -6.85 5.32
C ALA A 158 -13.38 -6.59 6.33
N LEU A 159 -12.11 -6.49 5.89
CA LEU A 159 -10.97 -6.17 6.75
C LEU A 159 -11.10 -4.78 7.39
N ALA A 160 -11.55 -3.76 6.64
CA ALA A 160 -11.74 -2.42 7.18
C ALA A 160 -12.78 -2.39 8.31
N ILE A 161 -13.86 -3.16 8.16
CA ILE A 161 -14.94 -3.24 9.16
C ILE A 161 -14.50 -4.08 10.37
N THR A 162 -13.83 -5.20 10.14
CA THR A 162 -13.40 -6.13 11.21
C THR A 162 -12.26 -5.53 12.03
N TYR A 163 -11.24 -4.98 11.38
CA TYR A 163 -10.01 -4.46 12.01
C TYR A 163 -9.94 -2.94 11.99
N LYS A 164 -10.94 -2.29 12.59
CA LYS A 164 -11.08 -0.81 12.59
C LYS A 164 -9.84 -0.06 13.07
N GLY A 165 -9.15 -0.58 14.09
CA GLY A 165 -7.93 0.04 14.63
C GLY A 165 -6.77 -0.02 13.64
N SER A 166 -6.62 -1.11 12.91
CA SER A 166 -5.58 -1.26 11.88
C SER A 166 -5.90 -0.44 10.64
N TRP A 167 -7.16 -0.46 10.22
CA TRP A 167 -7.63 0.41 9.15
C TRP A 167 -7.34 1.88 9.46
N LEU A 168 -7.63 2.35 10.66
CA LEU A 168 -7.39 3.74 11.07
C LEU A 168 -5.90 4.10 11.01
N LYS A 169 -5.00 3.21 11.44
CA LYS A 169 -3.54 3.42 11.36
C LYS A 169 -3.07 3.54 9.91
N VAL A 170 -3.51 2.64 9.03
CA VAL A 170 -3.17 2.66 7.60
C VAL A 170 -3.74 3.92 6.94
N PHE A 171 -5.00 4.24 7.23
CA PHE A 171 -5.67 5.43 6.72
C PHE A 171 -4.92 6.71 7.12
N ILE A 172 -4.62 6.89 8.41
CA ILE A 172 -3.88 8.06 8.90
C ILE A 172 -2.49 8.12 8.28
N ALA A 173 -1.77 7.01 8.19
CA ALA A 173 -0.42 6.96 7.64
C ALA A 173 -0.35 7.48 6.19
N TRP A 174 -1.36 7.18 5.37
CA TRP A 174 -1.41 7.64 3.98
C TRP A 174 -2.03 9.03 3.82
N PHE A 175 -3.12 9.31 4.52
CA PHE A 175 -3.89 10.53 4.28
C PHE A 175 -3.41 11.73 5.10
N ALA A 176 -2.89 11.55 6.32
CA ALA A 176 -2.44 12.67 7.13
C ALA A 176 -1.26 13.44 6.52
N PRO A 177 -0.20 12.79 5.98
CA PRO A 177 0.88 13.52 5.31
C PRO A 177 0.40 14.28 4.07
N ILE A 178 -0.49 13.66 3.26
CA ILE A 178 -1.08 14.30 2.08
C ILE A 178 -1.92 15.52 2.52
N PHE A 179 -2.77 15.36 3.52
CA PHE A 179 -3.60 16.44 4.06
C PHE A 179 -2.76 17.61 4.57
N ILE A 180 -1.67 17.34 5.31
CA ILE A 180 -0.75 18.37 5.80
C ILE A 180 -0.11 19.12 4.62
N CYS A 181 0.36 18.42 3.59
CA CYS A 181 0.96 19.04 2.40
C CYS A 181 -0.04 19.91 1.62
N VAL A 182 -1.29 19.46 1.49
CA VAL A 182 -2.36 20.23 0.82
C VAL A 182 -2.76 21.46 1.65
N ARG A 183 -2.85 21.33 2.97
CA ARG A 183 -3.24 22.42 3.89
C ARG A 183 -2.15 23.46 4.06
N TYR A 184 -0.89 23.02 3.99
CA TYR A 184 0.30 23.86 4.15
C TYR A 184 1.27 23.66 2.99
N PRO A 185 1.01 24.25 1.79
CA PRO A 185 1.83 24.02 0.59
C PRO A 185 3.32 24.35 0.77
N MET A 186 3.64 25.29 1.65
CA MET A 186 5.04 25.65 1.97
C MET A 186 5.80 24.48 2.59
N ILE A 187 5.14 23.62 3.36
CA ILE A 187 5.76 22.40 3.89
C ILE A 187 6.12 21.48 2.73
N PHE A 188 5.19 21.25 1.80
CA PHE A 188 5.45 20.41 0.63
C PHE A 188 6.63 20.93 -0.20
N VAL A 189 6.68 22.25 -0.49
CA VAL A 189 7.77 22.87 -1.26
C VAL A 189 9.15 22.68 -0.59
N ASN A 190 9.20 22.67 0.74
CA ASN A 190 10.46 22.47 1.46
C ASN A 190 10.88 21.00 1.60
N ILE A 191 9.95 20.05 1.59
CA ILE A 191 10.24 18.62 1.88
C ILE A 191 9.87 17.68 0.72
N TRP A 192 9.53 18.19 -0.49
CA TRP A 192 9.11 17.36 -1.63
C TRP A 192 10.13 16.26 -1.97
N TYR A 193 11.43 16.53 -1.80
CA TYR A 193 12.50 15.57 -2.04
C TYR A 193 12.42 14.37 -1.08
N LEU A 194 11.91 14.53 0.15
CA LEU A 194 11.71 13.41 1.07
C LEU A 194 10.62 12.46 0.57
N TRP A 195 9.57 12.99 -0.11
CA TRP A 195 8.57 12.17 -0.76
C TRP A 195 9.18 11.30 -1.85
N VAL A 196 10.01 11.91 -2.70
CA VAL A 196 10.69 11.20 -3.78
C VAL A 196 11.67 10.15 -3.25
N LEU A 197 12.36 10.43 -2.13
CA LEU A 197 13.45 9.57 -1.66
C LEU A 197 13.00 8.51 -0.65
N PHE A 198 11.99 8.78 0.21
CA PHE A 198 11.73 7.91 1.36
C PHE A 198 10.27 7.72 1.74
N ILE A 199 9.42 8.74 1.63
CA ILE A 199 8.13 8.76 2.34
C ILE A 199 7.21 7.62 1.90
N PHE A 200 7.05 7.38 0.60
CA PHE A 200 6.17 6.32 0.11
C PHE A 200 6.63 4.94 0.58
N GLY A 201 7.94 4.65 0.46
CA GLY A 201 8.51 3.39 0.92
C GLY A 201 8.37 3.18 2.42
N ALA A 202 8.63 4.21 3.23
CA ALA A 202 8.49 4.15 4.68
C ALA A 202 7.03 3.94 5.11
N ILE A 203 6.08 4.65 4.50
CA ILE A 203 4.64 4.45 4.78
C ILE A 203 4.22 3.03 4.37
N ALA A 204 4.60 2.57 3.18
CA ALA A 204 4.25 1.24 2.71
C ALA A 204 4.84 0.15 3.64
N TYR A 205 6.08 0.28 4.07
CA TYR A 205 6.72 -0.66 5.01
C TYR A 205 6.00 -0.66 6.36
N GLY A 206 5.75 0.49 6.97
CA GLY A 206 5.04 0.59 8.24
C GLY A 206 3.60 0.09 8.18
N THR A 207 2.89 0.34 7.07
CA THR A 207 1.49 -0.11 6.90
C THR A 207 1.40 -1.57 6.49
N SER A 208 2.40 -2.11 5.77
CA SER A 208 2.46 -3.55 5.47
C SER A 208 2.62 -4.38 6.73
N THR A 209 3.40 -3.91 7.74
CA THR A 209 3.52 -4.58 9.04
C THR A 209 2.17 -4.70 9.74
N VAL A 210 1.37 -3.64 9.74
CA VAL A 210 0.02 -3.65 10.32
C VAL A 210 -0.91 -4.60 9.56
N SER A 211 -0.87 -4.56 8.23
CA SER A 211 -1.69 -5.45 7.40
C SER A 211 -1.25 -6.92 7.53
N TYR A 212 0.07 -7.18 7.56
CA TYR A 212 0.64 -8.52 7.67
C TYR A 212 0.23 -9.24 8.95
N THR A 213 0.31 -8.59 10.10
CA THR A 213 -0.04 -9.19 11.41
C THR A 213 -1.50 -9.65 11.45
N HIS A 214 -2.41 -8.88 10.85
CA HIS A 214 -3.84 -9.21 10.85
C HIS A 214 -4.22 -10.24 9.77
N LEU A 215 -3.56 -10.20 8.61
CA LEU A 215 -3.77 -11.17 7.54
C LEU A 215 -3.31 -12.57 7.98
N ARG A 216 -2.19 -12.66 8.69
CA ARG A 216 -1.68 -13.92 9.24
C ARG A 216 -2.60 -14.49 10.34
N ALA A 217 -3.17 -13.64 11.19
CA ALA A 217 -4.15 -14.07 12.19
C ALA A 217 -5.40 -14.67 11.54
N HIS A 218 -5.87 -14.12 10.43
CA HIS A 218 -7.02 -14.64 9.69
C HIS A 218 -6.73 -15.99 9.00
N GLU A 219 -5.50 -16.23 8.54
CA GLU A 219 -5.08 -17.50 7.96
C GLU A 219 -5.06 -18.63 9.02
N THR A 220 -4.69 -18.31 10.27
CA THR A 220 -4.66 -19.27 11.39
C THR A 220 -6.05 -19.63 11.93
N GLU A 221 -7.06 -18.78 11.74
CA GLU A 221 -8.45 -19.08 12.12
C GLU A 221 -9.19 -19.97 11.10
N LEU A 222 -8.65 -20.10 9.88
CA LEU A 222 -9.26 -20.90 8.80
C LEU A 222 -8.72 -22.35 8.71
N HIS A 223 -7.78 -22.73 9.58
CA HIS A 223 -7.22 -24.07 9.74
C HIS A 223 -7.49 -24.63 11.13
#